data_9e9acf6d00eec679a6c9d04af4bdd807
#
_entry.id   9e9acf6d00eec679a6c9d04af4bdd807
#
_cell.length_a   1.000
_cell.length_b   1.000
_cell.length_c   1.000
_cell.angle_alpha   90.00
_cell.angle_beta   90.00
_cell.angle_gamma   90.00
#
_symmetry.space_group_name_H-M   'P 1'
#
loop_
_entity.id
_entity.type
_entity.pdbx_description
1 polymer ?
#
loop_
_entity_poly.entity_id
_entity_poly.type
_entity_poly.pdbx_seq_one_letter_code
_entity_poly.pdbx_strand_id
1 'polypeptide(L)'
;SCNGTPADCVKLGEKVILRGKPNLIVSGINHGSNASINILYSGTMAAVIEGAMENVPAIGFSLNDYTHNADFSHCGKIITSLAAQVLDNGLPDGICLNVNIPAMNGSPISGIRVTRQAKAFWKENFDERIDPHQRDYYWLQGEFVTTDTNDDNDYWAINNNYVSVVPVQIDLTAHHMISEIKNWKLEF
;
A
#
# COMPACT_ATOMS: atom_id res chain seq x y z
N SER A 1 12.29 7.42 -18.73
CA SER A 1 12.48 7.02 -17.32
C SER A 1 12.63 8.27 -16.46
N CYS A 2 12.24 8.18 -15.21
CA CYS A 2 12.41 9.21 -14.20
C CYS A 2 13.26 8.65 -13.06
N ASN A 3 14.24 9.44 -12.58
CA ASN A 3 15.11 9.05 -11.46
C ASN A 3 14.56 9.49 -10.10
N GLY A 4 13.32 9.98 -10.07
CA GLY A 4 12.61 10.37 -8.84
C GLY A 4 11.89 9.22 -8.14
N THR A 5 11.12 9.57 -7.12
CA THR A 5 10.22 8.66 -6.43
C THR A 5 9.01 8.28 -7.31
N PRO A 6 8.25 7.24 -6.96
CA PRO A 6 7.00 6.93 -7.66
C PRO A 6 6.00 8.10 -7.69
N ALA A 7 5.92 8.92 -6.64
CA ALA A 7 5.11 10.15 -6.62
C ALA A 7 5.62 11.17 -7.64
N ASP A 8 6.94 11.34 -7.79
CA ASP A 8 7.52 12.23 -8.81
C ASP A 8 7.17 11.76 -10.23
N CYS A 9 7.09 10.45 -10.46
CA CYS A 9 6.66 9.89 -11.74
C CYS A 9 5.22 10.27 -12.07
N VAL A 10 4.31 10.25 -11.09
CA VAL A 10 2.91 10.67 -11.27
C VAL A 10 2.85 12.15 -11.60
N LYS A 11 3.53 13.01 -10.83
CA LYS A 11 3.59 14.46 -11.09
C LYS A 11 4.11 14.78 -12.47
N LEU A 12 5.23 14.16 -12.86
CA LEU A 12 5.82 14.36 -14.18
C LEU A 12 4.87 13.85 -15.29
N GLY A 13 4.26 12.69 -15.08
CA GLY A 13 3.30 12.10 -16.01
C GLY A 13 2.13 13.03 -16.28
N GLU A 14 1.49 13.52 -15.24
CA GLU A 14 0.32 14.38 -15.33
C GLU A 14 0.65 15.79 -15.88
N LYS A 15 1.59 16.48 -15.23
CA LYS A 15 1.85 17.90 -15.54
C LYS A 15 2.62 18.12 -16.83
N VAL A 16 3.49 17.19 -17.25
CA VAL A 16 4.41 17.41 -18.37
C VAL A 16 4.08 16.51 -19.57
N ILE A 17 3.85 15.21 -19.33
CA ILE A 17 3.70 14.23 -20.40
C ILE A 17 2.28 14.24 -20.96
N LEU A 18 1.28 14.03 -20.11
CA LEU A 18 -0.13 14.02 -20.53
C LEU A 18 -0.71 15.43 -20.70
N ARG A 19 -0.15 16.42 -20.00
CA ARG A 19 -0.65 17.80 -19.95
C ARG A 19 -2.12 17.88 -19.51
N GLY A 20 -2.55 16.96 -18.64
CA GLY A 20 -3.91 16.87 -18.14
C GLY A 20 -4.08 15.66 -17.23
N LYS A 21 -5.22 15.60 -16.56
CA LYS A 21 -5.55 14.50 -15.63
C LYS A 21 -5.88 13.22 -16.40
N PRO A 22 -5.25 12.07 -16.06
CA PRO A 22 -5.70 10.79 -16.56
C PRO A 22 -7.03 10.37 -15.92
N ASN A 23 -7.72 9.41 -16.53
CA ASN A 23 -8.95 8.84 -15.95
C ASN A 23 -8.68 7.87 -14.80
N LEU A 24 -7.48 7.30 -14.73
CA LEU A 24 -7.07 6.35 -13.72
C LEU A 24 -5.55 6.35 -13.59
N ILE A 25 -5.06 6.24 -12.35
CA ILE A 25 -3.66 5.94 -12.04
C ILE A 25 -3.57 4.52 -11.50
N VAL A 26 -2.71 3.72 -12.08
CA VAL A 26 -2.39 2.36 -11.61
C VAL A 26 -0.91 2.29 -11.26
N SER A 27 -0.59 1.89 -10.04
CA SER A 27 0.79 1.75 -9.56
C SER A 27 1.09 0.30 -9.16
N GLY A 28 2.30 -0.16 -9.45
CA GLY A 28 2.74 -1.53 -9.18
C GLY A 28 2.83 -2.34 -10.49
N ILE A 29 2.93 -3.67 -10.41
CA ILE A 29 2.82 -4.51 -9.24
C ILE A 29 4.18 -4.57 -8.56
N ASN A 30 4.26 -4.35 -7.25
CA ASN A 30 5.49 -4.56 -6.51
C ASN A 30 5.59 -5.95 -5.88
N HIS A 31 6.81 -6.39 -5.63
CA HIS A 31 7.09 -7.52 -4.77
C HIS A 31 6.83 -7.17 -3.31
N GLY A 32 6.18 -8.10 -2.60
CA GLY A 32 5.85 -7.92 -1.21
C GLY A 32 4.56 -7.13 -0.98
N SER A 33 3.91 -7.43 0.13
CA SER A 33 2.62 -6.87 0.51
C SER A 33 2.76 -5.43 1.04
N ASN A 34 1.80 -4.59 0.67
CA ASN A 34 1.58 -3.27 1.26
C ASN A 34 0.41 -3.29 2.28
N ALA A 35 0.08 -4.47 2.82
CA ALA A 35 -0.97 -4.60 3.83
C ALA A 35 -0.54 -4.02 5.18
N SER A 36 -1.53 -3.68 6.00
CA SER A 36 -1.33 -3.13 7.33
C SER A 36 -0.48 -1.86 7.32
N ILE A 37 0.44 -1.73 8.27
CA ILE A 37 1.33 -0.57 8.43
C ILE A 37 2.29 -0.38 7.24
N ASN A 38 2.53 -1.40 6.42
CA ASN A 38 3.43 -1.33 5.27
C ASN A 38 2.99 -0.28 4.24
N ILE A 39 1.72 0.09 4.22
CA ILE A 39 1.20 1.15 3.37
C ILE A 39 1.96 2.47 3.55
N LEU A 40 2.40 2.78 4.78
CA LEU A 40 3.11 4.03 5.12
C LEU A 40 4.54 4.09 4.55
N TYR A 41 5.12 2.94 4.23
CA TYR A 41 6.49 2.82 3.69
C TYR A 41 6.50 2.54 2.19
N SER A 42 5.31 2.40 1.58
CA SER A 42 5.16 1.93 0.22
C SER A 42 5.34 3.03 -0.83
N GLY A 43 6.35 2.87 -1.69
CA GLY A 43 6.49 3.71 -2.89
C GLY A 43 5.32 3.54 -3.88
N THR A 44 4.78 2.32 -3.99
CA THR A 44 3.59 2.03 -4.80
C THR A 44 2.39 2.85 -4.32
N MET A 45 2.17 2.88 -3.01
CA MET A 45 1.07 3.65 -2.44
C MET A 45 1.34 5.16 -2.45
N ALA A 46 2.60 5.61 -2.37
CA ALA A 46 2.93 7.02 -2.52
C ALA A 46 2.48 7.57 -3.88
N ALA A 47 2.64 6.81 -4.97
CA ALA A 47 2.14 7.19 -6.29
C ALA A 47 0.59 7.24 -6.34
N VAL A 48 -0.07 6.31 -5.68
CA VAL A 48 -1.54 6.23 -5.63
C VAL A 48 -2.13 7.36 -4.79
N ILE A 49 -1.51 7.65 -3.66
CA ILE A 49 -1.89 8.77 -2.79
C ILE A 49 -1.72 10.10 -3.53
N GLU A 50 -0.64 10.27 -4.29
CA GLU A 50 -0.43 11.46 -5.13
C GLU A 50 -1.58 11.63 -6.13
N GLY A 51 -2.03 10.54 -6.78
CA GLY A 51 -3.20 10.57 -7.66
C GLY A 51 -4.48 11.00 -6.93
N ALA A 52 -4.73 10.45 -5.74
CA ALA A 52 -5.89 10.82 -4.93
C ALA A 52 -5.87 12.29 -4.48
N MET A 53 -4.69 12.85 -4.20
CA MET A 53 -4.51 14.28 -3.89
C MET A 53 -4.88 15.19 -5.06
N GLU A 54 -4.67 14.73 -6.28
CA GLU A 54 -5.05 15.43 -7.51
C GLU A 54 -6.50 15.12 -7.95
N ASN A 55 -7.27 14.38 -7.13
CA ASN A 55 -8.64 13.91 -7.44
C ASN A 55 -8.68 13.09 -8.75
N VAL A 56 -7.71 12.20 -8.91
CA VAL A 56 -7.70 11.17 -9.94
C VAL A 56 -7.91 9.81 -9.27
N PRO A 57 -8.89 9.00 -9.72
CA PRO A 57 -9.03 7.64 -9.22
C PRO A 57 -7.71 6.88 -9.31
N ALA A 58 -7.31 6.20 -8.24
CA ALA A 58 -5.99 5.58 -8.17
C ALA A 58 -5.99 4.25 -7.42
N ILE A 59 -5.23 3.27 -7.94
CA ILE A 59 -5.14 1.92 -7.39
C ILE A 59 -3.67 1.49 -7.32
N GLY A 60 -3.24 1.01 -6.15
CA GLY A 60 -1.96 0.36 -5.95
C GLY A 60 -2.09 -1.15 -5.86
N PHE A 61 -1.27 -1.88 -6.60
CA PHE A 61 -1.26 -3.34 -6.61
C PHE A 61 0.06 -3.89 -6.08
N SER A 62 -0.03 -4.89 -5.23
CA SER A 62 1.10 -5.58 -4.62
C SER A 62 0.86 -7.08 -4.63
N LEU A 63 1.90 -7.86 -4.96
CA LEU A 63 1.89 -9.30 -4.83
C LEU A 63 2.55 -9.70 -3.51
N ASN A 64 1.88 -10.46 -2.67
CA ASN A 64 2.42 -10.97 -1.40
C ASN A 64 3.44 -12.09 -1.63
N ASP A 65 4.45 -11.80 -2.42
CA ASP A 65 5.59 -12.67 -2.69
C ASP A 65 6.87 -11.84 -2.71
N TYR A 66 7.82 -12.20 -1.85
CA TYR A 66 9.11 -11.53 -1.69
C TYR A 66 10.23 -12.26 -2.42
N THR A 67 9.91 -13.36 -3.10
CA THR A 67 10.92 -14.16 -3.79
C THR A 67 11.38 -13.49 -5.08
N HIS A 68 12.63 -13.75 -5.47
CA HIS A 68 13.17 -13.20 -6.72
C HIS A 68 12.43 -13.71 -7.96
N ASN A 69 11.84 -14.91 -7.89
CA ASN A 69 11.13 -15.55 -8.98
C ASN A 69 9.60 -15.52 -8.78
N ALA A 70 9.06 -14.47 -8.19
CA ALA A 70 7.63 -14.31 -7.96
C ALA A 70 6.83 -14.45 -9.26
N ASP A 71 5.75 -15.22 -9.21
CA ASP A 71 4.86 -15.43 -10.37
C ASP A 71 3.72 -14.41 -10.39
N PHE A 72 3.79 -13.46 -11.31
CA PHE A 72 2.76 -12.45 -11.54
C PHE A 72 1.68 -12.87 -12.54
N SER A 73 1.74 -14.06 -13.12
CA SER A 73 0.88 -14.48 -14.23
C SER A 73 -0.62 -14.39 -13.92
N HIS A 74 -1.01 -14.66 -12.67
CA HIS A 74 -2.38 -14.62 -12.21
C HIS A 74 -2.91 -13.22 -11.90
N CYS A 75 -2.02 -12.24 -11.71
CA CYS A 75 -2.38 -10.87 -11.31
C CYS A 75 -3.15 -10.12 -12.41
N GLY A 76 -2.84 -10.37 -13.68
CA GLY A 76 -3.36 -9.57 -14.80
C GLY A 76 -4.89 -9.50 -14.86
N LYS A 77 -5.60 -10.61 -14.65
CA LYS A 77 -7.06 -10.66 -14.64
C LYS A 77 -7.68 -9.87 -13.48
N ILE A 78 -7.04 -9.94 -12.30
CA ILE A 78 -7.49 -9.24 -11.09
C ILE A 78 -7.33 -7.72 -11.31
N ILE A 79 -6.17 -7.31 -11.80
CA ILE A 79 -5.86 -5.90 -12.06
C ILE A 79 -6.82 -5.30 -13.07
N THR A 80 -7.00 -5.95 -14.21
CA THR A 80 -7.88 -5.44 -15.27
C THR A 80 -9.33 -5.36 -14.83
N SER A 81 -9.80 -6.36 -14.05
CA SER A 81 -11.15 -6.34 -13.50
C SER A 81 -11.37 -5.19 -12.51
N LEU A 82 -10.45 -4.98 -11.56
CA LEU A 82 -10.57 -3.91 -10.58
C LEU A 82 -10.38 -2.52 -11.21
N ALA A 83 -9.46 -2.38 -12.16
CA ALA A 83 -9.28 -1.14 -12.91
C ALA A 83 -10.55 -0.75 -13.69
N ALA A 84 -11.19 -1.72 -14.36
CA ALA A 84 -12.46 -1.49 -15.05
C ALA A 84 -13.56 -1.04 -14.07
N GLN A 85 -13.69 -1.70 -12.92
CA GLN A 85 -14.68 -1.32 -11.89
C GLN A 85 -14.45 0.11 -11.38
N VAL A 86 -13.19 0.55 -11.22
CA VAL A 86 -12.88 1.91 -10.78
C VAL A 86 -13.15 2.93 -11.89
N LEU A 87 -12.89 2.58 -13.16
CA LEU A 87 -13.23 3.45 -14.28
C LEU A 87 -14.75 3.64 -14.44
N ASP A 88 -15.53 2.57 -14.21
CA ASP A 88 -16.98 2.60 -14.35
C ASP A 88 -17.69 3.32 -13.18
N ASN A 89 -17.22 3.12 -11.96
CA ASN A 89 -17.88 3.63 -10.75
C ASN A 89 -17.25 4.90 -10.18
N GLY A 90 -16.00 5.20 -10.51
CA GLY A 90 -15.21 6.25 -9.88
C GLY A 90 -14.77 5.91 -8.45
N LEU A 91 -14.03 6.83 -7.83
CA LEU A 91 -13.74 6.85 -6.40
C LEU A 91 -14.06 8.25 -5.87
N PRO A 92 -14.55 8.38 -4.62
CA PRO A 92 -14.70 9.70 -3.99
C PRO A 92 -13.37 10.45 -3.89
N ASP A 93 -13.44 11.77 -3.86
CA ASP A 93 -12.26 12.62 -3.67
C ASP A 93 -11.47 12.23 -2.42
N GLY A 94 -10.16 12.17 -2.55
CA GLY A 94 -9.25 11.79 -1.47
C GLY A 94 -9.26 10.31 -1.10
N ILE A 95 -9.93 9.45 -1.89
CA ILE A 95 -9.93 8.00 -1.70
C ILE A 95 -9.16 7.31 -2.82
N CYS A 96 -8.34 6.34 -2.44
CA CYS A 96 -7.65 5.44 -3.35
C CYS A 96 -7.74 3.98 -2.85
N LEU A 97 -7.31 3.03 -3.66
CA LEU A 97 -7.36 1.61 -3.29
C LEU A 97 -5.95 1.04 -3.12
N ASN A 98 -5.76 0.33 -2.00
CA ASN A 98 -4.60 -0.53 -1.76
C ASN A 98 -5.03 -1.99 -1.97
N VAL A 99 -4.52 -2.61 -3.03
CA VAL A 99 -4.87 -3.97 -3.41
C VAL A 99 -3.67 -4.88 -3.20
N ASN A 100 -3.85 -5.91 -2.38
CA ASN A 100 -2.83 -6.91 -2.12
C ASN A 100 -3.31 -8.28 -2.63
N ILE A 101 -2.51 -8.89 -3.49
CA ILE A 101 -2.80 -10.16 -4.15
C ILE A 101 -1.96 -11.24 -3.47
N PRO A 102 -2.55 -12.35 -2.99
CA PRO A 102 -1.78 -13.45 -2.42
C PRO A 102 -0.94 -14.18 -3.47
N ALA A 103 0.22 -14.71 -3.06
CA ALA A 103 1.00 -15.62 -3.88
C ALA A 103 0.24 -16.94 -4.09
N MET A 104 0.29 -17.48 -5.31
CA MET A 104 -0.29 -18.79 -5.62
C MET A 104 0.65 -19.93 -5.20
N ASN A 105 0.76 -20.21 -3.91
CA ASN A 105 1.58 -21.30 -3.35
C ASN A 105 0.87 -22.67 -3.47
N GLY A 106 0.44 -23.02 -4.68
CA GLY A 106 -0.27 -24.28 -4.94
C GLY A 106 -1.77 -24.26 -4.62
N SER A 107 -2.29 -23.17 -4.09
CA SER A 107 -3.73 -22.96 -3.82
C SER A 107 -4.30 -21.86 -4.70
N PRO A 108 -5.50 -22.03 -5.27
CA PRO A 108 -6.14 -20.98 -6.04
C PRO A 108 -6.56 -19.80 -5.14
N ILE A 109 -6.68 -18.63 -5.75
CA ILE A 109 -7.26 -17.45 -5.08
C ILE A 109 -8.72 -17.73 -4.77
N SER A 110 -9.12 -17.54 -3.50
CA SER A 110 -10.47 -17.83 -2.99
C SER A 110 -11.50 -16.76 -3.37
N GLY A 111 -11.05 -15.59 -3.79
CA GLY A 111 -11.91 -14.48 -4.20
C GLY A 111 -11.31 -13.11 -3.83
N ILE A 112 -12.14 -12.08 -3.91
CA ILE A 112 -11.78 -10.70 -3.57
C ILE A 112 -12.60 -10.28 -2.34
N ARG A 113 -11.94 -9.67 -1.36
CA ARG A 113 -12.59 -9.11 -0.16
C ARG A 113 -12.24 -7.63 0.00
N VAL A 114 -13.25 -6.82 0.26
CA VAL A 114 -13.03 -5.47 0.76
C VAL A 114 -12.76 -5.58 2.25
N THR A 115 -11.64 -5.02 2.68
CA THR A 115 -11.12 -5.17 4.04
C THR A 115 -10.70 -3.83 4.61
N ARG A 116 -10.53 -3.78 5.92
CA ARG A 116 -9.80 -2.69 6.58
C ARG A 116 -8.31 -3.01 6.70
N GLN A 117 -7.52 -2.01 7.00
CA GLN A 117 -6.12 -2.18 7.39
C GLN A 117 -6.02 -2.97 8.71
N ALA A 118 -5.16 -3.98 8.76
CA ALA A 118 -4.87 -4.73 9.98
C ALA A 118 -4.10 -3.89 11.00
N LYS A 119 -4.26 -4.20 12.27
CA LYS A 119 -3.43 -3.67 13.36
C LYS A 119 -2.20 -4.56 13.52
N ALA A 120 -1.15 -4.26 12.78
CA ALA A 120 0.12 -4.98 12.84
C ALA A 120 1.29 -4.00 12.77
N PHE A 121 2.46 -4.44 13.20
CA PHE A 121 3.67 -3.64 13.21
C PHE A 121 4.90 -4.53 13.07
N TRP A 122 6.04 -3.90 12.71
CA TRP A 122 7.34 -4.55 12.71
C TRP A 122 7.94 -4.48 14.11
N LYS A 123 8.23 -5.64 14.71
CA LYS A 123 9.07 -5.73 15.91
C LYS A 123 10.51 -5.78 15.42
N GLU A 124 11.15 -4.62 15.42
CA GLU A 124 12.46 -4.42 14.83
C GLU A 124 13.57 -4.63 15.85
N ASN A 125 14.73 -5.09 15.37
CA ASN A 125 15.98 -5.20 16.10
C ASN A 125 17.13 -4.85 15.16
N PHE A 126 18.24 -4.34 15.72
CA PHE A 126 19.47 -4.08 15.01
C PHE A 126 20.53 -5.09 15.39
N ASP A 127 21.10 -5.75 14.39
CA ASP A 127 22.25 -6.64 14.52
C ASP A 127 23.51 -5.80 14.23
N GLU A 128 24.32 -5.58 15.27
CA GLU A 128 25.56 -4.81 15.18
C GLU A 128 26.65 -5.66 14.56
N ARG A 129 27.32 -5.14 13.54
CA ARG A 129 28.38 -5.82 12.79
C ARG A 129 29.53 -4.86 12.49
N ILE A 130 30.68 -5.43 12.15
CA ILE A 130 31.86 -4.67 11.75
C ILE A 130 32.21 -5.05 10.30
N ASP A 131 32.46 -4.06 9.46
CA ASP A 131 32.87 -4.29 8.07
C ASP A 131 34.38 -4.66 7.98
N PRO A 132 34.88 -5.11 6.82
CA PRO A 132 36.33 -5.43 6.65
C PRO A 132 37.29 -4.24 6.88
N HIS A 133 36.77 -3.01 6.89
CA HIS A 133 37.52 -1.78 7.16
C HIS A 133 37.40 -1.31 8.61
N GLN A 134 36.93 -2.19 9.52
CA GLN A 134 36.75 -1.91 10.94
C GLN A 134 35.75 -0.76 11.22
N ARG A 135 34.71 -0.62 10.40
CA ARG A 135 33.63 0.34 10.62
C ARG A 135 32.39 -0.39 11.09
N ASP A 136 31.77 0.12 12.14
CA ASP A 136 30.51 -0.42 12.66
C ASP A 136 29.38 -0.14 11.67
N TYR A 137 28.54 -1.14 11.45
CA TYR A 137 27.27 -0.99 10.73
C TYR A 137 26.17 -1.83 11.40
N TYR A 138 24.95 -1.41 11.20
CA TYR A 138 23.78 -2.03 11.82
C TYR A 138 22.89 -2.63 10.76
N TRP A 139 22.58 -3.90 10.91
CA TRP A 139 21.67 -4.61 10.02
C TRP A 139 20.28 -4.63 10.65
N LEU A 140 19.31 -3.95 10.03
CA LEU A 140 17.94 -3.96 10.50
C LEU A 140 17.32 -5.33 10.23
N GLN A 141 16.78 -5.93 11.28
CA GLN A 141 15.99 -7.16 11.24
C GLN A 141 14.63 -6.89 11.86
N GLY A 142 13.61 -7.65 11.46
CA GLY A 142 12.30 -7.48 12.03
C GLY A 142 11.39 -8.68 11.81
N GLU A 143 10.47 -8.85 12.72
CA GLU A 143 9.35 -9.78 12.63
C GLU A 143 8.06 -9.00 12.49
N PHE A 144 7.23 -9.35 11.50
CA PHE A 144 5.92 -8.75 11.34
C PHE A 144 4.94 -9.39 12.32
N VAL A 145 4.42 -8.59 13.26
CA VAL A 145 3.62 -9.07 14.37
C VAL A 145 2.23 -8.44 14.32
N THR A 146 1.20 -9.25 14.49
CA THR A 146 -0.18 -8.77 14.62
C THR A 146 -0.87 -9.39 15.83
N THR A 147 -1.68 -8.59 16.50
CA THR A 147 -2.65 -9.03 17.52
C THR A 147 -4.08 -9.00 16.97
N ASP A 148 -4.25 -8.61 15.72
CA ASP A 148 -5.55 -8.48 15.06
C ASP A 148 -5.97 -9.82 14.45
N THR A 149 -6.80 -10.54 15.17
CA THR A 149 -7.27 -11.89 14.79
C THR A 149 -8.58 -11.89 13.99
N ASN A 150 -9.17 -10.70 13.75
CA ASN A 150 -10.42 -10.60 13.00
C ASN A 150 -10.23 -10.95 11.52
N ASP A 151 -11.29 -11.42 10.89
CA ASP A 151 -11.28 -11.85 9.48
C ASP A 151 -11.66 -10.74 8.49
N ASP A 152 -11.86 -9.51 8.98
CA ASP A 152 -12.24 -8.33 8.20
C ASP A 152 -11.05 -7.45 7.78
N ASN A 153 -9.81 -7.90 8.06
CA ASN A 153 -8.59 -7.14 7.79
C ASN A 153 -7.79 -7.71 6.61
N ASP A 154 -6.92 -6.87 6.03
CA ASP A 154 -6.12 -7.17 4.85
C ASP A 154 -5.09 -8.30 5.07
N TYR A 155 -4.45 -8.33 6.24
CA TYR A 155 -3.47 -9.36 6.58
C TYR A 155 -4.11 -10.74 6.67
N TRP A 156 -5.29 -10.84 7.31
CA TRP A 156 -6.04 -12.09 7.37
C TRP A 156 -6.46 -12.55 5.96
N ALA A 157 -7.00 -11.63 5.14
CA ALA A 157 -7.48 -11.95 3.80
C ALA A 157 -6.36 -12.54 2.94
N ILE A 158 -5.19 -11.91 2.92
CA ILE A 158 -4.04 -12.37 2.13
C ILE A 158 -3.58 -13.77 2.59
N ASN A 159 -3.49 -14.00 3.90
CA ASN A 159 -3.07 -15.28 4.46
C ASN A 159 -4.10 -16.42 4.27
N ASN A 160 -5.34 -16.08 3.90
CA ASN A 160 -6.40 -17.02 3.57
C ASN A 160 -6.72 -17.06 2.05
N ASN A 161 -5.74 -16.68 1.21
CA ASN A 161 -5.81 -16.71 -0.24
C ASN A 161 -6.90 -15.81 -0.85
N TYR A 162 -7.30 -14.73 -0.18
CA TYR A 162 -8.16 -13.69 -0.74
C TYR A 162 -7.35 -12.49 -1.20
N VAL A 163 -7.72 -11.93 -2.35
CA VAL A 163 -7.28 -10.59 -2.72
C VAL A 163 -7.92 -9.61 -1.75
N SER A 164 -7.10 -8.80 -1.11
CA SER A 164 -7.54 -7.74 -0.21
C SER A 164 -7.66 -6.43 -0.98
N VAL A 165 -8.77 -5.73 -0.83
CA VAL A 165 -8.99 -4.37 -1.34
C VAL A 165 -9.30 -3.47 -0.16
N VAL A 166 -8.37 -2.58 0.17
CA VAL A 166 -8.53 -1.60 1.27
C VAL A 166 -8.77 -0.22 0.66
N PRO A 167 -9.93 0.42 0.92
CA PRO A 167 -10.08 1.84 0.63
C PRO A 167 -9.23 2.67 1.59
N VAL A 168 -8.40 3.53 1.03
CA VAL A 168 -7.44 4.36 1.76
C VAL A 168 -7.83 5.82 1.61
N GLN A 169 -7.87 6.54 2.72
CA GLN A 169 -8.15 7.96 2.77
C GLN A 169 -6.85 8.75 2.94
N ILE A 170 -6.69 9.84 2.20
CA ILE A 170 -5.51 10.71 2.30
C ILE A 170 -5.53 11.62 3.55
N ASP A 171 -6.71 11.88 4.10
CA ASP A 171 -6.83 12.63 5.37
C ASP A 171 -6.52 11.70 6.55
N LEU A 172 -5.34 11.88 7.13
CA LEU A 172 -4.84 11.11 8.27
C LEU A 172 -5.28 11.71 9.63
N THR A 173 -6.15 12.70 9.63
CA THR A 173 -6.61 13.35 10.86
C THR A 173 -7.44 12.38 11.71
N ALA A 174 -7.05 12.18 12.96
CA ALA A 174 -7.88 11.48 13.94
C ALA A 174 -9.02 12.41 14.41
N HIS A 175 -10.04 12.58 13.57
CA HIS A 175 -11.12 13.56 13.79
C HIS A 175 -11.80 13.41 15.14
N HIS A 176 -11.94 12.18 15.65
CA HIS A 176 -12.52 11.89 16.97
C HIS A 176 -11.69 12.44 18.13
N MET A 177 -10.38 12.69 17.93
CA MET A 177 -9.49 13.22 18.96
C MET A 177 -9.45 14.75 19.03
N ILE A 178 -9.97 15.43 17.99
CA ILE A 178 -9.88 16.90 17.93
C ILE A 178 -10.53 17.57 19.13
N SER A 179 -11.73 17.11 19.52
CA SER A 179 -12.46 17.67 20.66
C SER A 179 -11.76 17.40 22.00
N GLU A 180 -11.12 16.26 22.14
CA GLU A 180 -10.36 15.90 23.34
C GLU A 180 -9.11 16.76 23.47
N ILE A 181 -8.32 16.89 22.40
CA ILE A 181 -7.09 17.69 22.40
C ILE A 181 -7.37 19.19 22.60
N LYS A 182 -8.49 19.69 22.08
CA LYS A 182 -8.94 21.09 22.35
C LYS A 182 -9.15 21.40 23.82
N ASN A 183 -9.43 20.38 24.64
CA ASN A 183 -9.61 20.56 26.09
C ASN A 183 -8.29 20.55 26.87
N TRP A 184 -7.16 20.28 26.21
CA TRP A 184 -5.85 20.35 26.85
C TRP A 184 -5.47 21.82 27.08
N LYS A 185 -4.72 22.09 28.15
CA LYS A 185 -4.11 23.42 28.39
C LYS A 185 -2.90 23.59 27.48
N LEU A 186 -3.15 24.01 26.23
CA LEU A 186 -2.10 24.30 25.25
C LEU A 186 -1.62 25.74 25.47
N GLU A 187 -0.63 25.91 26.36
CA GLU A 187 0.01 27.20 26.67
C GLU A 187 1.41 27.23 26.04
N PHE A 188 1.86 28.40 25.58
CA PHE A 188 3.22 28.67 25.07
C PHE A 188 3.82 29.90 25.72
#